data_0ca885d0a4d21a11371d07cd633a382a
#
_entry.id   0ca885d0a4d21a11371d07cd633a382a
#
_cell.length_a   1.000
_cell.length_b   1.000
_cell.length_c   1.000
_cell.angle_alpha   90.00
_cell.angle_beta   90.00
_cell.angle_gamma   90.00
#
_symmetry.space_group_name_H-M   'P 1'
#
loop_
_entity.id
_entity.type
_entity.pdbx_description
1 polymer ?
#
loop_
_entity_poly.entity_id
_entity_poly.type
_entity_poly.pdbx_seq_one_letter_code
_entity_poly.pdbx_strand_id
1 'polypeptide(L)'
;MSTSEIIPLEDDEAIAFADWLRLNNIPHHHIGSESRSGSRNAVIRGAKLKKMGQTRGYYDYDVYVPVKGATGEVDCYELIKIELKRRKGGTVSKEQKAWGEIYEMAGIPNAVCKGADEAIEFVKSFIQPNY
;
A
#
# COMPACT_ATOMS: atom_id res chain seq x y z
N MET A 1 -11.18 13.84 32.44
CA MET A 1 -10.06 12.95 32.10
C MET A 1 -9.92 12.86 30.58
N SER A 2 -8.81 13.32 30.09
CA SER A 2 -8.51 13.14 28.68
C SER A 2 -8.10 11.68 28.47
N THR A 3 -8.89 10.93 27.75
CA THR A 3 -8.43 9.67 27.22
C THR A 3 -7.47 9.98 26.08
N SER A 4 -6.19 9.67 26.27
CA SER A 4 -5.24 9.77 25.20
C SER A 4 -5.68 8.81 24.11
N GLU A 5 -5.92 9.30 22.91
CA GLU A 5 -6.22 8.49 21.75
C GLU A 5 -5.01 7.60 21.45
N ILE A 6 -5.21 6.29 21.44
CA ILE A 6 -4.16 5.35 21.04
C ILE A 6 -4.10 5.33 19.53
N ILE A 7 -2.98 5.78 18.98
CA ILE A 7 -2.75 5.76 17.54
C ILE A 7 -2.06 4.44 17.21
N PRO A 8 -2.68 3.57 16.40
CA PRO A 8 -2.05 2.30 16.02
C PRO A 8 -0.72 2.51 15.33
N LEU A 9 0.19 1.57 15.51
CA LEU A 9 1.43 1.53 14.77
C LEU A 9 1.16 1.22 13.30
N GLU A 10 2.09 1.61 12.42
CA GLU A 10 1.97 1.35 10.98
C GLU A 10 1.81 -0.15 10.70
N ASP A 11 2.51 -1.02 11.43
CA ASP A 11 2.38 -2.47 11.27
C ASP A 11 0.98 -2.97 11.61
N ASP A 12 0.36 -2.41 12.65
CA ASP A 12 -1.01 -2.78 13.03
C ASP A 12 -2.02 -2.34 11.95
N GLU A 13 -1.81 -1.18 11.37
CA GLU A 13 -2.61 -0.69 10.26
C GLU A 13 -2.44 -1.57 9.02
N ALA A 14 -1.20 -2.01 8.76
CA ALA A 14 -0.89 -2.91 7.63
C ALA A 14 -1.59 -4.26 7.80
N ILE A 15 -1.57 -4.82 9.01
CA ILE A 15 -2.25 -6.09 9.29
C ILE A 15 -3.75 -5.96 9.10
N ALA A 16 -4.34 -4.89 9.63
CA ALA A 16 -5.78 -4.64 9.48
C ALA A 16 -6.18 -4.49 8.00
N PHE A 17 -5.40 -3.77 7.23
CA PHE A 17 -5.65 -3.60 5.79
C PHE A 17 -5.54 -4.94 5.05
N ALA A 18 -4.48 -5.70 5.29
CA ALA A 18 -4.27 -7.01 4.66
C ALA A 18 -5.40 -7.99 5.03
N ASP A 19 -5.84 -8.00 6.28
CA ASP A 19 -6.96 -8.84 6.72
C ASP A 19 -8.24 -8.50 5.93
N TRP A 20 -8.52 -7.22 5.77
CA TRP A 20 -9.68 -6.79 4.99
C TRP A 20 -9.58 -7.23 3.52
N LEU A 21 -8.39 -7.10 2.91
CA LEU A 21 -8.17 -7.52 1.54
C LEU A 21 -8.39 -9.04 1.37
N ARG A 22 -7.89 -9.85 2.33
CA ARG A 22 -8.09 -11.30 2.31
C ARG A 22 -9.56 -11.67 2.47
N LEU A 23 -10.27 -11.03 3.41
CA LEU A 23 -11.69 -11.27 3.62
C LEU A 23 -12.54 -10.98 2.38
N ASN A 24 -12.09 -10.05 1.55
CA ASN A 24 -12.80 -9.66 0.34
C ASN A 24 -12.24 -10.31 -0.93
N ASN A 25 -11.32 -11.26 -0.77
CA ASN A 25 -10.71 -12.01 -1.88
C ASN A 25 -10.05 -11.09 -2.92
N ILE A 26 -9.38 -10.04 -2.45
CA ILE A 26 -8.68 -9.09 -3.31
C ILE A 26 -7.19 -9.46 -3.32
N PRO A 27 -6.65 -9.89 -4.47
CA PRO A 27 -5.22 -10.19 -4.56
C PRO A 27 -4.37 -8.95 -4.29
N HIS A 28 -3.33 -9.15 -3.51
CA HIS A 28 -2.45 -8.04 -3.10
C HIS A 28 -1.07 -8.57 -2.74
N HIS A 29 -0.10 -7.68 -2.75
CA HIS A 29 1.24 -7.98 -2.29
C HIS A 29 1.80 -6.79 -1.52
N HIS A 30 2.32 -7.05 -0.33
CA HIS A 30 3.03 -6.06 0.46
C HIS A 30 4.50 -6.07 0.05
N ILE A 31 4.95 -4.96 -0.50
CA ILE A 31 6.33 -4.80 -0.91
C ILE A 31 7.08 -4.31 0.32
N GLY A 32 7.73 -5.23 1.03
CA GLY A 32 8.45 -4.89 2.23
C GLY A 32 9.62 -3.96 1.95
N SER A 33 9.74 -2.90 2.73
CA SER A 33 11.00 -2.20 2.83
C SER A 33 11.97 -3.08 3.64
N GLU A 34 13.24 -3.03 3.29
CA GLU A 34 14.27 -3.75 3.98
C GLU A 34 14.28 -3.51 5.48
N SER A 35 14.78 -4.51 6.20
CA SER A 35 14.97 -4.48 7.63
C SER A 35 15.45 -3.11 8.11
N ARG A 36 14.68 -2.50 9.00
CA ARG A 36 15.03 -1.23 9.66
C ARG A 36 16.06 -1.43 10.78
N SER A 37 16.54 -2.66 10.96
CA SER A 37 17.59 -2.90 11.94
C SER A 37 18.88 -2.27 11.42
N GLY A 38 19.56 -1.50 12.28
CA GLY A 38 20.85 -0.93 11.96
C GLY A 38 21.97 -1.95 11.95
N SER A 39 21.69 -3.23 11.77
CA SER A 39 22.69 -4.27 11.75
C SER A 39 23.56 -4.15 10.50
N ARG A 40 24.82 -4.53 10.62
CA ARG A 40 25.75 -4.54 9.49
C ARG A 40 25.21 -5.38 8.32
N ASN A 41 24.60 -6.53 8.62
CA ASN A 41 24.03 -7.39 7.60
C ASN A 41 22.87 -6.73 6.84
N ALA A 42 22.04 -5.96 7.55
CA ALA A 42 20.95 -5.21 6.92
C ALA A 42 21.48 -4.12 5.98
N VAL A 43 22.56 -3.43 6.38
CA VAL A 43 23.19 -2.39 5.56
C VAL A 43 23.79 -2.99 4.28
N ILE A 44 24.48 -4.11 4.40
CA ILE A 44 25.09 -4.81 3.25
C ILE A 44 24.00 -5.30 2.30
N ARG A 45 22.93 -5.89 2.84
CA ARG A 45 21.80 -6.39 2.05
C ARG A 45 21.09 -5.25 1.32
N GLY A 46 20.87 -4.12 2.01
CA GLY A 46 20.26 -2.94 1.39
C GLY A 46 21.08 -2.39 0.24
N ALA A 47 22.43 -2.35 0.38
CA ALA A 47 23.31 -1.91 -0.68
C ALA A 47 23.25 -2.86 -1.88
N LYS A 48 23.18 -4.17 -1.65
CA LYS A 48 23.04 -5.19 -2.70
C LYS A 48 21.71 -5.02 -3.46
N LEU A 49 20.61 -4.86 -2.73
CA LEU A 49 19.28 -4.69 -3.33
C LEU A 49 19.20 -3.42 -4.17
N LYS A 50 19.84 -2.34 -3.73
CA LYS A 50 19.91 -1.10 -4.50
C LYS A 50 20.65 -1.32 -5.82
N LYS A 51 21.75 -2.06 -5.80
CA LYS A 51 22.50 -2.41 -7.02
C LYS A 51 21.66 -3.27 -7.97
N MET A 52 20.77 -4.08 -7.43
CA MET A 52 19.88 -4.94 -8.21
C MET A 52 18.65 -4.18 -8.75
N GLY A 53 18.53 -2.90 -8.42
CA GLY A 53 17.45 -2.06 -8.95
C GLY A 53 16.37 -1.66 -7.96
N GLN A 54 16.50 -2.04 -6.69
CA GLN A 54 15.54 -1.58 -5.69
C GLN A 54 15.74 -0.09 -5.44
N THR A 55 14.66 0.66 -5.49
CA THR A 55 14.66 2.11 -5.29
C THR A 55 13.87 2.48 -4.05
N ARG A 56 14.20 3.64 -3.49
CA ARG A 56 13.47 4.20 -2.35
C ARG A 56 12.14 4.81 -2.82
N GLY A 57 11.17 4.78 -1.93
CA GLY A 57 9.90 5.48 -2.14
C GLY A 57 8.88 4.71 -2.94
N TYR A 58 9.20 3.49 -3.38
CA TYR A 58 8.22 2.64 -4.02
C TYR A 58 7.10 2.32 -3.03
N TYR A 59 5.85 2.42 -3.46
CA TYR A 59 4.71 2.26 -2.55
C TYR A 59 4.60 0.84 -1.99
N ASP A 60 4.11 0.73 -0.74
CA ASP A 60 4.10 -0.50 0.04
C ASP A 60 3.25 -1.64 -0.54
N TYR A 61 2.17 -1.30 -1.23
CA TYR A 61 1.19 -2.29 -1.66
C TYR A 61 0.90 -2.20 -3.14
N ASP A 62 0.92 -3.38 -3.77
CA ASP A 62 0.27 -3.61 -5.05
C ASP A 62 -1.06 -4.29 -4.75
N VAL A 63 -2.16 -3.70 -5.20
CA VAL A 63 -3.50 -4.25 -4.99
C VAL A 63 -4.15 -4.45 -6.35
N TYR A 64 -4.63 -5.67 -6.58
CA TYR A 64 -5.28 -6.05 -7.84
C TYR A 64 -6.78 -6.13 -7.62
N VAL A 65 -7.47 -5.06 -7.97
CA VAL A 65 -8.92 -4.97 -7.76
C VAL A 65 -9.64 -5.73 -8.86
N PRO A 66 -10.45 -6.75 -8.52
CA PRO A 66 -11.16 -7.50 -9.54
C PRO A 66 -12.24 -6.65 -10.22
N VAL A 67 -12.26 -6.72 -11.53
CA VAL A 67 -13.30 -6.08 -12.36
C VAL A 67 -14.21 -7.19 -12.85
N LYS A 68 -15.46 -7.20 -12.39
CA LYS A 68 -16.44 -8.23 -12.73
C LYS A 68 -17.25 -7.83 -13.94
N GLY A 69 -17.45 -8.78 -14.84
CA GLY A 69 -18.29 -8.61 -16.00
C GLY A 69 -19.78 -8.86 -15.69
N ALA A 70 -20.58 -8.91 -16.74
CA ALA A 70 -22.03 -9.06 -16.64
C ALA A 70 -22.46 -10.38 -15.97
N THR A 71 -21.64 -11.42 -16.04
CA THR A 71 -21.91 -12.73 -15.44
C THR A 71 -21.51 -12.81 -13.97
N GLY A 72 -20.90 -11.76 -13.41
CA GLY A 72 -20.37 -11.77 -12.06
C GLY A 72 -19.00 -12.42 -11.94
N GLU A 73 -18.44 -12.94 -13.01
CA GLU A 73 -17.09 -13.48 -13.03
C GLU A 73 -16.06 -12.38 -13.23
N VAL A 74 -14.86 -12.62 -12.73
CA VAL A 74 -13.76 -11.65 -12.87
C VAL A 74 -13.25 -11.68 -14.31
N ASP A 75 -13.36 -10.55 -15.00
CA ASP A 75 -12.85 -10.41 -16.37
C ASP A 75 -11.39 -9.96 -16.39
N CYS A 76 -11.03 -9.07 -15.48
CA CYS A 76 -9.66 -8.56 -15.38
C CYS A 76 -9.42 -7.98 -13.99
N TYR A 77 -8.20 -7.55 -13.76
CA TYR A 77 -7.81 -6.88 -12.51
C TYR A 77 -7.26 -5.49 -12.83
N GLU A 78 -7.63 -4.53 -12.02
CA GLU A 78 -7.05 -3.19 -12.07
C GLU A 78 -5.97 -3.07 -10.99
N LEU A 79 -4.74 -2.75 -11.39
CA LEU A 79 -3.65 -2.55 -10.45
C LEU A 79 -3.73 -1.14 -9.88
N ILE A 80 -3.73 -1.07 -8.55
CA ILE A 80 -3.58 0.20 -7.84
C ILE A 80 -2.41 0.12 -6.86
N LYS A 81 -1.80 1.26 -6.59
CA LYS A 81 -0.65 1.37 -5.69
C LYS A 81 -1.04 2.14 -4.44
N ILE A 82 -0.71 1.60 -3.28
CA ILE A 82 -1.01 2.25 -2.00
C ILE A 82 0.23 2.35 -1.15
N GLU A 83 0.49 3.56 -0.65
CA GLU A 83 1.48 3.80 0.40
C GLU A 83 0.72 3.98 1.70
N LEU A 84 1.00 3.14 2.69
CA LEU A 84 0.31 3.18 3.98
C LEU A 84 1.15 3.96 4.99
N LYS A 85 0.53 4.93 5.64
CA LYS A 85 1.13 5.74 6.71
C LYS A 85 0.33 5.59 7.98
N ARG A 86 0.96 5.92 9.13
CA ARG A 86 0.22 6.06 10.37
C ARG A 86 -0.83 7.17 10.22
N ARG A 87 -1.91 7.07 10.99
CA ARG A 87 -2.99 8.08 10.98
C ARG A 87 -2.48 9.47 11.28
N LYS A 88 -1.47 9.58 12.14
CA LYS A 88 -0.84 10.85 12.50
C LYS A 88 0.68 10.71 12.44
N GLY A 89 1.36 11.79 12.07
CA GLY A 89 2.81 11.87 12.12
C GLY A 89 3.55 11.28 10.93
N GLY A 90 2.85 10.63 10.00
CA GLY A 90 3.48 10.12 8.79
C GLY A 90 3.72 11.23 7.77
N THR A 91 4.91 11.26 7.17
CA THR A 91 5.23 12.21 6.12
C THR A 91 5.51 11.49 4.81
N VAL A 92 5.18 12.14 3.69
CA VAL A 92 5.47 11.62 2.36
C VAL A 92 6.86 12.08 1.96
N SER A 93 7.75 11.14 1.67
CA SER A 93 9.11 11.47 1.27
C SER A 93 9.16 12.03 -0.16
N LYS A 94 10.26 12.67 -0.49
CA LYS A 94 10.52 13.17 -1.84
C LYS A 94 10.48 12.04 -2.86
N GLU A 95 11.06 10.90 -2.50
CA GLU A 95 11.10 9.71 -3.36
C GLU A 95 9.70 9.11 -3.57
N GLN A 96 8.87 9.10 -2.53
CA GLN A 96 7.48 8.66 -2.64
C GLN A 96 6.66 9.58 -3.55
N LYS A 97 6.87 10.89 -3.46
CA LYS A 97 6.21 11.84 -4.36
C LYS A 97 6.62 11.61 -5.82
N ALA A 98 7.90 11.34 -6.05
CA ALA A 98 8.40 11.05 -7.39
C ALA A 98 7.76 9.78 -7.96
N TRP A 99 7.63 8.73 -7.16
CA TRP A 99 6.94 7.51 -7.59
C TRP A 99 5.46 7.75 -7.85
N GLY A 100 4.80 8.55 -7.02
CA GLY A 100 3.40 8.93 -7.25
C GLY A 100 3.20 9.59 -8.62
N GLU A 101 4.11 10.49 -9.01
CA GLU A 101 4.07 11.12 -10.33
C GLU A 101 4.27 10.10 -11.47
N ILE A 102 5.18 9.14 -11.27
CA ILE A 102 5.40 8.07 -12.25
C ILE A 102 4.15 7.21 -12.40
N TYR A 103 3.50 6.85 -11.30
CA TYR A 103 2.25 6.08 -11.35
C TYR A 103 1.16 6.85 -12.10
N GLU A 104 1.02 8.14 -11.85
CA GLU A 104 0.06 8.99 -12.57
C GLU A 104 0.34 8.97 -14.09
N MET A 105 1.58 9.16 -14.47
CA MET A 105 1.97 9.15 -15.90
C MET A 105 1.81 7.77 -16.53
N ALA A 106 1.91 6.71 -15.75
CA ALA A 106 1.70 5.35 -16.22
C ALA A 106 0.22 4.96 -16.27
N GLY A 107 -0.67 5.83 -15.81
CA GLY A 107 -2.09 5.53 -15.73
C GLY A 107 -2.45 4.56 -14.61
N ILE A 108 -1.62 4.47 -13.58
CA ILE A 108 -1.84 3.59 -12.44
C ILE A 108 -2.42 4.41 -11.28
N PRO A 109 -3.67 4.14 -10.86
CA PRO A 109 -4.23 4.80 -9.68
C PRO A 109 -3.38 4.53 -8.46
N ASN A 110 -3.17 5.57 -7.66
CA ASN A 110 -2.32 5.47 -6.49
C ASN A 110 -2.75 6.45 -5.39
N ALA A 111 -2.43 6.12 -4.15
CA ALA A 111 -2.73 7.00 -3.03
C ALA A 111 -1.77 6.75 -1.88
N VAL A 112 -1.51 7.81 -1.13
CA VAL A 112 -0.91 7.72 0.19
C VAL A 112 -2.06 7.76 1.18
N CYS A 113 -2.23 6.69 1.95
CA CYS A 113 -3.36 6.53 2.86
C CYS A 113 -2.90 6.56 4.31
N LYS A 114 -3.56 7.38 5.11
CA LYS A 114 -3.27 7.48 6.54
C LYS A 114 -4.18 6.52 7.29
N GLY A 115 -3.64 5.33 7.58
CA GLY A 115 -4.34 4.27 8.27
C GLY A 115 -5.10 3.33 7.33
N ALA A 116 -5.47 2.18 7.89
CA ALA A 116 -6.16 1.13 7.14
C ALA A 116 -7.51 1.60 6.59
N ASP A 117 -8.24 2.43 7.34
CA ASP A 117 -9.57 2.89 6.93
C ASP A 117 -9.52 3.70 5.63
N GLU A 118 -8.56 4.61 5.49
CA GLU A 118 -8.37 5.37 4.25
C GLU A 118 -7.99 4.44 3.09
N ALA A 119 -7.12 3.47 3.34
CA ALA A 119 -6.71 2.51 2.33
C ALA A 119 -7.89 1.66 1.85
N ILE A 120 -8.72 1.19 2.78
CA ILE A 120 -9.92 0.43 2.47
C ILE A 120 -10.89 1.26 1.62
N GLU A 121 -11.13 2.51 2.01
CA GLU A 121 -12.02 3.40 1.25
C GLU A 121 -11.48 3.66 -0.16
N PHE A 122 -10.17 3.81 -0.30
CA PHE A 122 -9.55 3.96 -1.61
C PHE A 122 -9.79 2.73 -2.49
N VAL A 123 -9.55 1.53 -1.97
CA VAL A 123 -9.82 0.28 -2.70
C VAL A 123 -11.29 0.17 -3.08
N LYS A 124 -12.19 0.46 -2.14
CA LYS A 124 -13.64 0.41 -2.39
C LYS A 124 -14.07 1.29 -3.54
N SER A 125 -13.40 2.42 -3.76
CA SER A 125 -13.74 3.33 -4.85
C SER A 125 -13.56 2.71 -6.24
N PHE A 126 -12.80 1.62 -6.34
CA PHE A 126 -12.59 0.88 -7.60
C PHE A 126 -13.48 -0.35 -7.72
N ILE A 127 -14.15 -0.75 -6.65
CA ILE A 127 -15.07 -1.90 -6.69
C ILE A 127 -16.39 -1.44 -7.26
N GLN A 128 -16.83 -2.08 -8.34
CA GLN A 128 -18.10 -1.73 -8.95
C GLN A 128 -19.25 -2.18 -8.06
N PRO A 129 -20.26 -1.31 -7.86
CA PRO A 129 -21.43 -1.72 -7.09
C PRO A 129 -22.15 -2.85 -7.80
N ASN A 130 -22.62 -3.82 -7.01
CA ASN A 130 -23.49 -4.87 -7.52
C ASN A 130 -24.88 -4.29 -7.69
N TYR A 131 -25.33 -4.20 -8.92
CA TYR A 131 -26.71 -3.86 -9.24
C TYR A 131 -27.54 -5.12 -9.36
#